data_1274f0714b560831d74e44dc2a4d19ce
#
_entry.id   1274f0714b560831d74e44dc2a4d19ce
#
_cell.length_a   1.000
_cell.length_b   1.000
_cell.length_c   1.000
_cell.angle_alpha   90.00
_cell.angle_beta   90.00
_cell.angle_gamma   90.00
#
_symmetry.space_group_name_H-M   'P 1'
#
loop_
_entity.id
_entity.type
_entity.pdbx_description
1 polymer ?
#
loop_
_entity_poly.entity_id
_entity_poly.type
_entity_poly.pdbx_seq_one_letter_code
_entity_poly.pdbx_strand_id
1 'polypeptide(L)'
;PSDAGLVDVRGTDKALALTVDCNARYVYADPEEGTAIAVAEAARNIVCSGGDPSAITNCLNFGNPYNPEVYWQFVGAIKGMSKSCKKFETPVTGGNVSFYNQTVMSTGEEPVFPTPTIGMLGLVQDKTKTMTLSSKKSGDTLFLL
;
A
#
# COMPACT_ATOMS: atom_id res chain seq x y z
N PRO A 1 -4.30 11.95 14.98
CA PRO A 1 -3.81 11.18 13.82
C PRO A 1 -3.78 9.68 14.12
N SER A 2 -3.90 8.86 13.10
CA SER A 2 -3.80 7.39 13.13
C SER A 2 -3.00 6.94 11.90
N ASP A 3 -2.64 5.66 11.84
CA ASP A 3 -1.90 5.08 10.71
C ASP A 3 -2.76 4.97 9.44
N ALA A 4 -4.10 4.96 9.58
CA ALA A 4 -5.04 5.02 8.48
C ALA A 4 -5.98 6.22 8.61
N GLY A 5 -6.48 6.73 7.48
CA GLY A 5 -7.61 7.65 7.43
C GLY A 5 -8.90 6.90 7.75
N LEU A 6 -9.70 7.42 8.71
CA LEU A 6 -10.95 6.80 9.10
C LEU A 6 -12.14 7.58 8.56
N VAL A 7 -13.08 6.88 7.93
CA VAL A 7 -14.31 7.46 7.37
C VAL A 7 -15.53 6.79 8.01
N ASP A 8 -16.35 7.58 8.67
CA ASP A 8 -17.59 7.11 9.31
C ASP A 8 -18.61 6.63 8.27
N VAL A 9 -19.18 5.46 8.48
CA VAL A 9 -20.33 4.98 7.72
C VAL A 9 -21.60 5.38 8.44
N ARG A 10 -22.15 6.53 8.03
CA ARG A 10 -23.29 7.16 8.70
C ARG A 10 -24.47 6.19 8.88
N GLY A 11 -25.09 6.25 10.05
CA GLY A 11 -26.23 5.40 10.41
C GLY A 11 -25.86 3.96 10.80
N THR A 12 -24.55 3.69 10.97
CA THR A 12 -24.04 2.39 11.43
C THR A 12 -22.97 2.57 12.51
N ASP A 13 -22.57 1.47 13.16
CA ASP A 13 -21.43 1.45 14.08
C ASP A 13 -20.09 1.25 13.36
N LYS A 14 -20.08 1.21 12.03
CA LYS A 14 -18.92 0.88 11.20
C LYS A 14 -18.18 2.13 10.71
N ALA A 15 -16.91 1.95 10.42
CA ALA A 15 -16.08 2.92 9.67
C ALA A 15 -15.25 2.19 8.60
N LEU A 16 -14.74 2.95 7.65
CA LEU A 16 -13.74 2.49 6.69
C LEU A 16 -12.39 3.05 7.10
N ALA A 17 -11.36 2.20 7.05
CA ALA A 17 -9.97 2.59 7.20
C ALA A 17 -9.28 2.57 5.83
N LEU A 18 -8.52 3.60 5.51
CA LEU A 18 -7.91 3.80 4.19
C LEU A 18 -6.44 4.18 4.36
N THR A 19 -5.56 3.53 3.59
CA THR A 19 -4.13 3.82 3.53
C THR A 19 -3.65 4.03 2.11
N VAL A 20 -2.48 4.65 1.98
CA VAL A 20 -1.74 4.77 0.72
C VAL A 20 -0.27 4.57 1.04
N ASP A 21 0.32 3.49 0.54
CA ASP A 21 1.66 3.06 0.91
C ASP A 21 2.50 2.67 -0.31
N CYS A 22 3.76 3.06 -0.34
CA CYS A 22 4.80 2.60 -1.26
C CYS A 22 6.17 3.15 -0.84
N ASN A 23 7.20 2.31 -0.89
CA ASN A 23 8.59 2.75 -0.85
C ASN A 23 9.28 2.39 -2.17
N ALA A 24 9.35 3.37 -3.07
CA ALA A 24 9.92 3.19 -4.41
C ALA A 24 11.40 2.74 -4.41
N ARG A 25 12.18 3.06 -3.37
CA ARG A 25 13.57 2.61 -3.24
C ARG A 25 13.66 1.12 -2.91
N TYR A 26 12.73 0.59 -2.11
CA TYR A 26 12.66 -0.84 -1.84
C TYR A 26 12.25 -1.59 -3.10
N VAL A 27 11.27 -1.07 -3.84
CA VAL A 27 10.84 -1.64 -5.12
C VAL A 27 11.95 -1.58 -6.16
N TYR A 28 12.77 -0.54 -6.18
CA TYR A 28 13.94 -0.44 -7.06
C TYR A 28 15.01 -1.47 -6.72
N ALA A 29 15.26 -1.71 -5.44
CA ALA A 29 16.24 -2.70 -4.98
C ALA A 29 15.79 -4.13 -5.27
N ASP A 30 14.52 -4.44 -5.00
CA ASP A 30 13.88 -5.72 -5.30
C ASP A 30 12.38 -5.48 -5.58
N PRO A 31 11.95 -5.56 -6.85
CA PRO A 31 10.57 -5.24 -7.21
C PRO A 31 9.52 -6.18 -6.59
N GLU A 32 9.83 -7.46 -6.42
CA GLU A 32 8.92 -8.42 -5.82
C GLU A 32 8.79 -8.20 -4.31
N GLU A 33 9.89 -8.19 -3.60
CA GLU A 33 9.86 -8.01 -2.13
C GLU A 33 9.49 -6.57 -1.74
N GLY A 34 9.97 -5.56 -2.46
CA GLY A 34 9.62 -4.15 -2.19
C GLY A 34 8.13 -3.88 -2.34
N THR A 35 7.47 -4.51 -3.32
CA THR A 35 6.01 -4.39 -3.47
C THR A 35 5.26 -5.24 -2.43
N ALA A 36 5.78 -6.41 -2.06
CA ALA A 36 5.22 -7.20 -0.96
C ALA A 36 5.27 -6.44 0.37
N ILE A 37 6.37 -5.71 0.63
CA ILE A 37 6.50 -4.83 1.79
C ILE A 37 5.43 -3.72 1.78
N ALA A 38 5.19 -3.08 0.64
CA ALA A 38 4.17 -2.03 0.53
C ALA A 38 2.75 -2.56 0.86
N VAL A 39 2.39 -3.75 0.38
CA VAL A 39 1.12 -4.40 0.71
C VAL A 39 1.05 -4.74 2.20
N ALA A 40 2.13 -5.25 2.78
CA ALA A 40 2.19 -5.60 4.20
C ALA A 40 2.13 -4.35 5.10
N GLU A 41 2.76 -3.25 4.70
CA GLU A 41 2.70 -1.96 5.38
C GLU A 41 1.27 -1.43 5.40
N ALA A 42 0.61 -1.40 4.24
CA ALA A 42 -0.78 -1.01 4.12
C ALA A 42 -1.70 -1.84 5.04
N ALA A 43 -1.52 -3.16 5.07
CA ALA A 43 -2.30 -4.04 5.93
C ALA A 43 -2.07 -3.74 7.43
N ARG A 44 -0.81 -3.55 7.84
CA ARG A 44 -0.49 -3.17 9.24
C ARG A 44 -1.12 -1.84 9.64
N ASN A 45 -1.06 -0.83 8.77
CA ASN A 45 -1.64 0.48 9.02
C ASN A 45 -3.17 0.39 9.23
N ILE A 46 -3.87 -0.45 8.46
CA ILE A 46 -5.29 -0.74 8.66
C ILE A 46 -5.53 -1.39 10.04
N VAL A 47 -4.78 -2.45 10.36
CA VAL A 47 -4.93 -3.19 11.63
C VAL A 47 -4.63 -2.30 12.83
N CYS A 48 -3.55 -1.52 12.78
CA CYS A 48 -3.18 -0.58 13.85
C CYS A 48 -4.24 0.49 14.09
N SER A 49 -5.06 0.79 13.10
CA SER A 49 -6.18 1.73 13.23
C SER A 49 -7.49 1.09 13.71
N GLY A 50 -7.53 -0.24 13.87
CA GLY A 50 -8.69 -1.02 14.33
C GLY A 50 -9.55 -1.61 13.23
N GLY A 51 -9.04 -1.67 11.99
CA GLY A 51 -9.74 -2.22 10.82
C GLY A 51 -9.24 -3.60 10.41
N ASP A 52 -10.07 -4.32 9.67
CA ASP A 52 -9.73 -5.57 9.00
C ASP A 52 -9.40 -5.28 7.54
N PRO A 53 -8.16 -5.53 7.06
CA PRO A 53 -7.79 -5.36 5.65
C PRO A 53 -8.76 -6.12 4.73
N SER A 54 -9.30 -5.46 3.71
CA SER A 54 -10.41 -6.04 2.93
C SER A 54 -10.19 -6.03 1.43
N ALA A 55 -9.60 -4.96 0.88
CA ALA A 55 -9.40 -4.83 -0.56
C ALA A 55 -8.29 -3.84 -0.90
N ILE A 56 -7.72 -4.00 -2.09
CA ILE A 56 -6.69 -3.11 -2.62
C ILE A 56 -7.20 -2.41 -3.90
N THR A 57 -6.86 -1.14 -4.03
CA THR A 57 -6.72 -0.44 -5.29
C THR A 57 -5.26 -0.04 -5.48
N ASN A 58 -4.79 0.06 -6.72
CA ASN A 58 -3.40 0.42 -6.97
C ASN A 58 -3.25 1.57 -7.97
N CYS A 59 -2.12 2.26 -7.88
CA CYS A 59 -1.68 3.23 -8.87
C CYS A 59 -0.23 2.90 -9.23
N LEU A 60 -0.05 2.24 -10.38
CA LEU A 60 1.24 1.70 -10.81
C LEU A 60 1.95 2.71 -11.71
N ASN A 61 3.12 3.19 -11.30
CA ASN A 61 3.88 4.19 -12.03
C ASN A 61 5.27 3.66 -12.37
N PHE A 62 5.55 3.54 -13.68
CA PHE A 62 6.79 2.98 -14.22
C PHE A 62 7.28 3.79 -15.43
N GLY A 63 8.54 3.66 -15.77
CA GLY A 63 9.14 4.26 -16.97
C GLY A 63 8.62 3.61 -18.26
N ASN A 64 9.44 3.68 -19.32
CA ASN A 64 9.12 3.10 -20.61
C ASN A 64 9.14 1.56 -20.55
N PRO A 65 8.03 0.84 -20.81
CA PRO A 65 7.97 -0.59 -20.70
C PRO A 65 8.76 -1.36 -21.79
N TYR A 66 9.21 -0.67 -22.84
CA TYR A 66 10.13 -1.26 -23.84
C TYR A 66 11.58 -1.30 -23.32
N ASN A 67 11.90 -0.62 -22.20
CA ASN A 67 13.13 -0.83 -21.49
C ASN A 67 13.05 -2.15 -20.70
N PRO A 68 13.92 -3.16 -20.96
CA PRO A 68 13.85 -4.46 -20.31
C PRO A 68 13.95 -4.40 -18.79
N GLU A 69 14.71 -3.46 -18.24
CA GLU A 69 14.84 -3.26 -16.79
C GLU A 69 13.52 -2.77 -16.18
N VAL A 70 12.89 -1.76 -16.80
CA VAL A 70 11.59 -1.24 -16.37
C VAL A 70 10.51 -2.33 -16.45
N TYR A 71 10.53 -3.12 -17.51
CA TYR A 71 9.58 -4.23 -17.64
C TYR A 71 9.79 -5.32 -16.58
N TRP A 72 11.05 -5.65 -16.28
CA TRP A 72 11.38 -6.57 -15.20
C TRP A 72 10.89 -6.04 -13.83
N GLN A 73 11.08 -4.76 -13.55
CA GLN A 73 10.57 -4.11 -12.35
C GLN A 73 9.04 -4.20 -12.26
N PHE A 74 8.35 -3.93 -13.36
CA PHE A 74 6.89 -4.04 -13.42
C PHE A 74 6.40 -5.47 -13.16
N VAL A 75 7.00 -6.47 -13.80
CA VAL A 75 6.65 -7.88 -13.61
C VAL A 75 6.92 -8.32 -12.16
N GLY A 76 8.05 -7.93 -11.57
CA GLY A 76 8.38 -8.19 -10.17
C GLY A 76 7.36 -7.58 -9.22
N ALA A 77 7.00 -6.32 -9.44
CA ALA A 77 5.99 -5.64 -8.63
C ALA A 77 4.63 -6.36 -8.67
N ILE A 78 4.17 -6.79 -9.84
CA ILE A 78 2.92 -7.57 -9.98
C ILE A 78 3.00 -8.91 -9.25
N LYS A 79 4.15 -9.60 -9.29
CA LYS A 79 4.35 -10.86 -8.56
C LYS A 79 4.29 -10.64 -7.05
N GLY A 80 5.00 -9.64 -6.53
CA GLY A 80 5.02 -9.31 -5.10
C GLY A 80 3.63 -8.92 -4.59
N MET A 81 2.91 -8.08 -5.34
CA MET A 81 1.52 -7.72 -5.03
C MET A 81 0.61 -8.95 -5.02
N SER A 82 0.67 -9.80 -6.05
CA SER A 82 -0.17 -11.00 -6.15
C SER A 82 0.08 -11.99 -5.00
N LYS A 83 1.34 -12.22 -4.64
CA LYS A 83 1.75 -13.08 -3.52
C LYS A 83 1.18 -12.57 -2.20
N SER A 84 1.33 -11.26 -1.93
CA SER A 84 0.89 -10.63 -0.68
C SER A 84 -0.63 -10.53 -0.59
N CYS A 85 -1.31 -10.15 -1.68
CA CYS A 85 -2.77 -10.12 -1.73
C CYS A 85 -3.40 -11.49 -1.45
N LYS A 86 -2.80 -12.57 -1.96
CA LYS A 86 -3.24 -13.94 -1.63
C LYS A 86 -3.00 -14.28 -0.17
N LYS A 87 -1.86 -13.85 0.39
CA LYS A 87 -1.49 -14.10 1.79
C LYS A 87 -2.43 -13.39 2.77
N PHE A 88 -2.81 -12.15 2.46
CA PHE A 88 -3.66 -11.33 3.33
C PHE A 88 -5.14 -11.38 2.96
N GLU A 89 -5.52 -12.15 1.93
CA GLU A 89 -6.89 -12.26 1.42
C GLU A 89 -7.50 -10.91 1.02
N THR A 90 -6.67 -10.01 0.50
CA THR A 90 -7.03 -8.66 0.07
C THR A 90 -7.03 -8.55 -1.45
N PRO A 91 -8.15 -8.81 -2.14
CA PRO A 91 -8.19 -8.78 -3.59
C PRO A 91 -7.94 -7.38 -4.15
N VAL A 92 -7.27 -7.31 -5.30
CA VAL A 92 -7.18 -6.07 -6.09
C VAL A 92 -8.50 -5.87 -6.82
N THR A 93 -9.24 -4.82 -6.46
CA THR A 93 -10.57 -4.51 -7.02
C THR A 93 -10.54 -3.49 -8.14
N GLY A 94 -9.44 -2.78 -8.29
CA GLY A 94 -9.26 -1.76 -9.31
C GLY A 94 -7.89 -1.10 -9.23
N GLY A 95 -7.69 -0.13 -10.10
CA GLY A 95 -6.45 0.63 -10.15
C GLY A 95 -6.11 1.10 -11.54
N ASN A 96 -4.91 1.62 -11.71
CA ASN A 96 -4.39 2.04 -13.01
C ASN A 96 -2.91 1.71 -13.15
N VAL A 97 -2.44 1.66 -14.38
CA VAL A 97 -1.03 1.66 -14.72
C VAL A 97 -0.72 2.90 -15.57
N SER A 98 0.37 3.58 -15.19
CA SER A 98 0.95 4.70 -15.92
C SER A 98 2.37 4.32 -16.32
N PHE A 99 2.65 4.31 -17.61
CA PHE A 99 3.96 4.08 -18.18
C PHE A 99 4.56 5.37 -18.74
N TYR A 100 5.81 5.29 -19.19
CA TYR A 100 6.58 6.42 -19.74
C TYR A 100 6.78 7.58 -18.74
N ASN A 101 6.76 7.28 -17.44
CA ASN A 101 7.13 8.25 -16.41
C ASN A 101 8.65 8.34 -16.35
N GLN A 102 9.21 9.35 -17.00
CA GLN A 102 10.65 9.53 -17.16
C GLN A 102 10.99 10.99 -17.35
N THR A 103 12.24 11.33 -16.99
CA THR A 103 12.82 12.64 -17.23
C THR A 103 13.72 12.56 -18.45
N VAL A 104 13.59 13.53 -19.36
CA VAL A 104 14.49 13.66 -20.52
C VAL A 104 15.64 14.57 -20.11
N MET A 105 16.85 14.02 -20.11
CA MET A 105 18.09 14.73 -19.81
C MET A 105 18.98 14.81 -21.04
N SER A 106 20.02 15.63 -21.00
CA SER A 106 21.02 15.70 -22.07
C SER A 106 21.78 14.39 -22.30
N THR A 107 21.80 13.53 -21.30
CA THR A 107 22.44 12.19 -21.30
C THR A 107 21.49 11.07 -21.73
N GLY A 108 20.20 11.35 -21.93
CA GLY A 108 19.18 10.38 -22.30
C GLY A 108 17.93 10.45 -21.41
N GLU A 109 17.09 9.43 -21.53
CA GLU A 109 15.89 9.29 -20.74
C GLU A 109 16.19 8.53 -19.43
N GLU A 110 15.78 9.09 -18.30
CA GLU A 110 15.91 8.48 -16.98
C GLU A 110 14.52 8.14 -16.43
N PRO A 111 14.18 6.86 -16.25
CA PRO A 111 12.90 6.46 -15.70
C PRO A 111 12.76 6.85 -14.23
N VAL A 112 11.54 7.14 -13.80
CA VAL A 112 11.23 7.28 -12.37
C VAL A 112 11.52 5.96 -11.65
N PHE A 113 11.78 6.02 -10.34
CA PHE A 113 11.78 4.81 -9.53
C PHE A 113 10.45 4.07 -9.67
N PRO A 114 10.47 2.72 -9.74
CA PRO A 114 9.26 1.92 -9.84
C PRO A 114 8.36 2.18 -8.63
N THR A 115 7.15 2.66 -8.86
CA THR A 115 6.26 3.13 -7.80
C THR A 115 4.87 2.49 -7.90
N PRO A 116 4.74 1.22 -7.50
CA PRO A 116 3.45 0.54 -7.37
C PRO A 116 2.75 0.99 -6.07
N THR A 117 2.09 2.14 -6.11
CA THR A 117 1.37 2.67 -4.94
C THR A 117 0.18 1.78 -4.60
N ILE A 118 0.09 1.36 -3.35
CA ILE A 118 -0.97 0.51 -2.81
C ILE A 118 -1.94 1.39 -2.03
N GLY A 119 -3.18 1.44 -2.46
CA GLY A 119 -4.30 1.93 -1.66
C GLY A 119 -5.02 0.73 -1.04
N MET A 120 -5.11 0.66 0.28
CA MET A 120 -5.84 -0.42 0.95
C MET A 120 -7.04 0.15 1.68
N LEU A 121 -8.14 -0.58 1.57
CA LEU A 121 -9.36 -0.35 2.32
C LEU A 121 -9.55 -1.47 3.33
N GLY A 122 -9.85 -1.09 4.58
CA GLY A 122 -10.24 -2.00 5.63
C GLY A 122 -11.58 -1.63 6.24
N LEU A 123 -12.26 -2.62 6.82
CA LEU A 123 -13.52 -2.43 7.50
C LEU A 123 -13.30 -2.38 9.01
N VAL A 124 -13.72 -1.30 9.64
CA VAL A 124 -13.82 -1.17 11.09
C VAL A 124 -15.24 -1.55 11.49
N GLN A 125 -15.41 -2.67 12.20
CA GLN A 125 -16.71 -3.20 12.60
C GLN A 125 -17.37 -2.38 13.70
N ASP A 126 -16.55 -1.80 14.59
CA ASP A 126 -17.01 -0.97 15.71
C ASP A 126 -16.12 0.28 15.80
N LYS A 127 -16.65 1.41 15.33
CA LYS A 127 -15.92 2.68 15.29
C LYS A 127 -15.49 3.23 16.65
N THR A 128 -16.05 2.69 17.73
CA THR A 128 -15.61 3.05 19.11
C THR A 128 -14.30 2.38 19.50
N LYS A 129 -13.87 1.34 18.76
CA LYS A 129 -12.64 0.58 19.00
C LYS A 129 -11.47 1.00 18.09
N THR A 130 -11.54 2.18 17.52
CA THR A 130 -10.45 2.69 16.70
C THR A 130 -9.28 3.16 17.55
N MET A 131 -8.07 3.02 16.99
CA MET A 131 -6.84 3.44 17.64
C MET A 131 -6.21 4.64 16.93
N THR A 132 -5.62 5.54 17.72
CA THR A 132 -4.79 6.64 17.23
C THR A 132 -3.35 6.44 17.70
N LEU A 133 -2.42 7.27 17.23
CA LEU A 133 -1.00 7.21 17.63
C LEU A 133 -0.76 7.50 19.12
N SER A 134 -1.72 8.11 19.83
CA SER A 134 -1.61 8.43 21.24
C SER A 134 -1.93 7.22 22.10
N SER A 135 -1.07 6.90 23.09
CA SER A 135 -1.36 5.94 24.15
C SER A 135 -2.62 6.35 24.92
N LYS A 136 -3.49 5.39 25.26
CA LYS A 136 -4.81 5.66 25.83
C LYS A 136 -4.80 5.63 27.36
N LYS A 137 -4.06 4.71 27.96
CA LYS A 137 -4.03 4.52 29.41
C LYS A 137 -2.60 4.32 29.91
N SER A 138 -2.32 4.83 31.10
CA SER A 138 -1.08 4.48 31.81
C SER A 138 -1.10 3.00 32.19
N GLY A 139 -0.02 2.30 31.87
CA GLY A 139 0.11 0.84 32.10
C GLY A 139 -0.27 -0.04 30.91
N ASP A 140 -0.69 0.53 29.76
CA ASP A 140 -0.86 -0.23 28.52
C ASP A 140 0.47 -0.84 28.09
N THR A 141 0.46 -2.10 27.64
CA THR A 141 1.64 -2.80 27.16
C THR A 141 1.82 -2.58 25.67
N LEU A 142 3.03 -2.23 25.26
CA LEU A 142 3.41 -2.10 23.85
C LEU A 142 4.04 -3.41 23.37
N PHE A 143 3.60 -3.89 22.22
CA PHE A 143 4.16 -5.07 21.55
C PHE A 143 4.78 -4.65 20.22
N LEU A 144 5.94 -5.22 19.90
CA LEU A 144 6.52 -5.18 18.57
C LEU A 144 6.22 -6.53 17.89
N LEU A 145 5.58 -6.47 16.73
CA LEU A 145 5.21 -7.64 15.91
C LEU A 145 6.15 -7.78 14.71
#